data_22c80e487f23b8fc8318032bb948d0ce
#
_entry.id   22c80e487f23b8fc8318032bb948d0ce
#
_cell.length_a   1.000
_cell.length_b   1.000
_cell.length_c   1.000
_cell.angle_alpha   90.00
_cell.angle_beta   90.00
_cell.angle_gamma   90.00
#
_symmetry.space_group_name_H-M   'P 1'
#
loop_
_entity.id
_entity.type
_entity.pdbx_description
1 polymer ?
#
loop_
_entity_poly.entity_id
_entity_poly.type
_entity_poly.pdbx_seq_one_letter_code
_entity_poly.pdbx_strand_id
1 'polypeptide(L)'
;MMVKMGDADGLVSGACHSTANTLRPCLQILKTKPGTKLVSAFFLMVVPDCEYGDDGVFVFGDCGLNQNPNPEELAAIAESSAESYRMLTGNEPRVAMLSHSSKGSAKHADVDKVVEATRIAKEANPDLALDGELQLDAAIVPSVGASKAPDSKVAGKANVLIFPDLDLSLIHISEPTRRTPI
;
A
#
# COMPACT_ATOMS: atom_id res chain seq x y z
N MET A 1 15.80 -14.72 16.72
CA MET A 1 16.52 -14.45 17.98
C MET A 1 17.62 -13.42 17.78
N MET A 2 18.53 -13.55 16.82
CA MET A 2 19.65 -12.61 16.57
C MET A 2 19.18 -11.15 16.45
N VAL A 3 18.14 -10.87 15.66
CA VAL A 3 17.56 -9.52 15.57
C VAL A 3 17.07 -9.01 16.92
N LYS A 4 16.47 -9.88 17.76
CA LYS A 4 15.99 -9.51 19.10
C LYS A 4 17.14 -9.21 20.07
N MET A 5 18.28 -9.84 19.88
CA MET A 5 19.49 -9.65 20.70
C MET A 5 20.37 -8.51 20.19
N GLY A 6 20.11 -7.98 19.02
CA GLY A 6 20.90 -6.93 18.40
C GLY A 6 22.13 -7.45 17.64
N ASP A 7 22.21 -8.75 17.38
CA ASP A 7 23.31 -9.38 16.63
C ASP A 7 23.10 -9.29 15.12
N ALA A 8 21.91 -8.84 14.68
CA ALA A 8 21.55 -8.65 13.29
C ALA A 8 20.48 -7.57 13.16
N ASP A 9 20.51 -6.79 12.06
CA ASP A 9 19.59 -5.67 11.81
C ASP A 9 18.29 -6.12 11.15
N GLY A 10 18.27 -7.30 10.53
CA GLY A 10 17.09 -7.80 9.80
C GLY A 10 17.13 -9.29 9.54
N LEU A 11 16.06 -9.79 8.93
CA LEU A 11 15.88 -11.19 8.56
C LEU A 11 15.32 -11.29 7.14
N VAL A 12 15.98 -12.09 6.30
CA VAL A 12 15.45 -12.53 5.00
C VAL A 12 15.10 -14.01 5.11
N SER A 13 13.86 -14.37 4.84
CA SER A 13 13.34 -15.72 5.02
C SER A 13 12.12 -15.98 4.12
N GLY A 14 11.72 -17.27 3.99
CA GLY A 14 10.43 -17.64 3.42
C GLY A 14 10.46 -18.54 2.19
N ALA A 15 11.63 -18.90 1.65
CA ALA A 15 11.74 -19.64 0.40
C ALA A 15 10.94 -20.96 0.33
N CYS A 16 10.85 -21.72 1.42
CA CYS A 16 10.21 -23.05 1.48
C CYS A 16 9.01 -23.11 2.42
N HIS A 17 8.62 -21.99 3.02
CA HIS A 17 7.57 -21.95 4.03
C HIS A 17 6.45 -20.98 3.65
N SER A 18 5.23 -21.26 4.14
CA SER A 18 4.12 -20.30 3.98
C SER A 18 4.40 -19.00 4.72
N THR A 19 3.78 -17.91 4.27
CA THR A 19 3.84 -16.59 4.92
C THR A 19 3.51 -16.68 6.40
N ALA A 20 2.46 -17.43 6.77
CA ALA A 20 2.06 -17.63 8.16
C ALA A 20 3.16 -18.29 9.01
N ASN A 21 3.85 -19.30 8.48
CA ASN A 21 4.93 -19.98 9.20
C ASN A 21 6.19 -19.10 9.33
N THR A 22 6.43 -18.22 8.38
CA THR A 22 7.55 -17.28 8.42
C THR A 22 7.28 -16.13 9.40
N LEU A 23 6.07 -15.58 9.39
CA LEU A 23 5.72 -14.42 10.23
C LEU A 23 5.44 -14.77 11.69
N ARG A 24 4.89 -15.96 11.97
CA ARG A 24 4.55 -16.37 13.34
C ARG A 24 5.71 -16.23 14.34
N PRO A 25 6.93 -16.71 14.07
CA PRO A 25 8.07 -16.51 14.96
C PRO A 25 8.45 -15.04 15.10
N CYS A 26 8.35 -14.25 14.04
CA CYS A 26 8.63 -12.82 14.09
C CYS A 26 7.67 -12.10 15.05
N LEU A 27 6.37 -12.36 14.93
CA LEU A 27 5.35 -11.78 15.80
C LEU A 27 5.48 -12.23 17.26
N GLN A 28 5.88 -13.48 17.50
CA GLN A 28 6.05 -14.01 18.86
C GLN A 28 7.31 -13.47 19.56
N ILE A 29 8.41 -13.32 18.82
CA ILE A 29 9.73 -13.00 19.39
C ILE A 29 9.99 -11.50 19.33
N LEU A 30 9.83 -10.86 18.16
CA LEU A 30 10.10 -9.44 17.97
C LEU A 30 8.95 -8.58 18.48
N LYS A 31 7.71 -9.09 18.30
CA LYS A 31 6.47 -8.36 18.58
C LYS A 31 6.30 -7.16 17.63
N THR A 32 5.24 -6.40 17.81
CA THR A 32 4.97 -5.16 17.08
C THR A 32 5.62 -3.97 17.78
N LYS A 33 5.89 -2.90 17.02
CA LYS A 33 6.27 -1.60 17.57
C LYS A 33 5.16 -1.12 18.53
N PRO A 34 5.49 -0.56 19.71
CA PRO A 34 4.46 0.00 20.60
C PRO A 34 3.55 0.99 19.87
N GLY A 35 2.24 0.85 20.06
CA GLY A 35 1.23 1.68 19.38
C GLY A 35 0.79 1.20 18.01
N THR A 36 1.41 0.17 17.43
CA THR A 36 0.99 -0.43 16.16
C THR A 36 -0.32 -1.20 16.35
N LYS A 37 -1.37 -0.75 15.66
CA LYS A 37 -2.71 -1.36 15.72
C LYS A 37 -2.80 -2.62 14.85
N LEU A 38 -2.10 -2.64 13.72
CA LEU A 38 -2.14 -3.71 12.74
C LEU A 38 -0.75 -3.95 12.15
N VAL A 39 -0.39 -5.21 11.96
CA VAL A 39 0.79 -5.58 11.17
C VAL A 39 0.38 -5.61 9.71
N SER A 40 1.05 -4.84 8.88
CA SER A 40 0.85 -4.81 7.44
C SER A 40 2.12 -5.23 6.70
N ALA A 41 1.95 -5.68 5.47
CA ALA A 41 3.03 -5.96 4.55
C ALA A 41 2.98 -4.97 3.37
N PHE A 42 4.11 -4.76 2.72
CA PHE A 42 4.18 -3.96 1.50
C PHE A 42 5.22 -4.53 0.54
N PHE A 43 5.06 -4.21 -0.74
CA PHE A 43 6.10 -4.38 -1.73
C PHE A 43 6.78 -3.05 -2.02
N LEU A 44 8.10 -3.02 -2.00
CA LEU A 44 8.87 -1.95 -2.61
C LEU A 44 9.07 -2.31 -4.08
N MET A 45 8.34 -1.64 -4.95
CA MET A 45 8.39 -1.84 -6.39
C MET A 45 9.40 -0.87 -7.00
N VAL A 46 10.31 -1.40 -7.80
CA VAL A 46 11.26 -0.61 -8.57
C VAL A 46 11.08 -0.97 -10.04
N VAL A 47 10.54 -0.04 -10.82
CA VAL A 47 10.25 -0.22 -12.23
C VAL A 47 11.29 0.57 -13.03
N PRO A 48 12.24 -0.09 -13.74
CA PRO A 48 13.23 0.61 -14.52
C PRO A 48 12.61 1.45 -15.64
N ASP A 49 13.23 2.57 -15.97
CA ASP A 49 12.81 3.48 -17.05
C ASP A 49 11.34 3.94 -16.96
N CYS A 50 10.82 4.10 -15.76
CA CYS A 50 9.45 4.52 -15.51
C CYS A 50 9.42 5.97 -15.01
N GLU A 51 8.63 6.81 -15.68
CA GLU A 51 8.47 8.24 -15.34
C GLU A 51 7.47 8.49 -14.20
N TYR A 52 6.71 7.47 -13.76
CA TYR A 52 5.71 7.59 -12.71
C TYR A 52 6.28 7.32 -11.31
N GLY A 53 5.57 7.78 -10.28
CA GLY A 53 6.03 7.68 -8.91
C GLY A 53 7.21 8.60 -8.65
N ASP A 54 8.26 8.07 -8.02
CA ASP A 54 9.56 8.73 -7.90
C ASP A 54 10.57 7.94 -8.75
N ASP A 55 10.62 8.23 -10.05
CA ASP A 55 11.48 7.51 -11.03
C ASP A 55 11.24 5.98 -11.00
N GLY A 56 9.99 5.57 -10.95
CA GLY A 56 9.58 4.17 -10.93
C GLY A 56 9.61 3.50 -9.56
N VAL A 57 9.88 4.23 -8.49
CA VAL A 57 9.86 3.68 -7.13
C VAL A 57 8.50 3.89 -6.49
N PHE A 58 7.90 2.77 -6.01
CA PHE A 58 6.60 2.75 -5.35
C PHE A 58 6.60 1.85 -4.13
N VAL A 59 5.71 2.14 -3.18
CA VAL A 59 5.27 1.18 -2.16
C VAL A 59 3.83 0.77 -2.45
N PHE A 60 3.58 -0.55 -2.47
CA PHE A 60 2.26 -1.16 -2.60
C PHE A 60 1.87 -1.82 -1.27
N GLY A 61 0.88 -1.32 -0.61
CA GLY A 61 0.38 -1.81 0.68
C GLY A 61 -1.14 -2.02 0.67
N ASP A 62 -1.68 -2.99 1.34
CA ASP A 62 -1.14 -4.29 1.74
C ASP A 62 -1.48 -5.31 0.65
N CYS A 63 -0.47 -6.03 0.20
CA CYS A 63 -0.63 -6.93 -0.95
C CYS A 63 -0.39 -8.41 -0.57
N GLY A 64 -0.45 -8.79 0.68
CA GLY A 64 -0.10 -10.15 1.01
C GLY A 64 -0.47 -10.65 2.41
N LEU A 65 -0.82 -9.79 3.34
CA LEU A 65 -1.03 -10.17 4.74
C LEU A 65 -2.49 -10.03 5.17
N ASN A 66 -3.12 -8.88 4.91
CA ASN A 66 -4.49 -8.59 5.29
C ASN A 66 -5.41 -8.80 4.08
N GLN A 67 -6.26 -9.84 4.12
CA GLN A 67 -7.08 -10.25 2.98
C GLN A 67 -8.16 -9.24 2.64
N ASN A 68 -8.90 -8.77 3.65
CA ASN A 68 -9.99 -7.82 3.50
C ASN A 68 -10.06 -6.92 4.74
N PRO A 69 -9.19 -5.90 4.81
CA PRO A 69 -9.16 -4.97 5.95
C PRO A 69 -10.44 -4.14 6.00
N ASN A 70 -10.89 -3.84 7.22
CA ASN A 70 -11.95 -2.86 7.44
C ASN A 70 -11.43 -1.42 7.24
N PRO A 71 -12.28 -0.37 7.24
CA PRO A 71 -11.84 1.00 6.98
C PRO A 71 -10.75 1.51 7.95
N GLU A 72 -10.83 1.17 9.23
CA GLU A 72 -9.85 1.57 10.24
C GLU A 72 -8.50 0.86 10.03
N GLU A 73 -8.54 -0.42 9.68
CA GLU A 73 -7.35 -1.21 9.34
C GLU A 73 -6.70 -0.69 8.05
N LEU A 74 -7.52 -0.37 7.04
CA LEU A 74 -7.02 0.16 5.77
C LEU A 74 -6.37 1.55 5.95
N ALA A 75 -6.92 2.39 6.81
CA ALA A 75 -6.31 3.67 7.19
C ALA A 75 -4.96 3.46 7.90
N ALA A 76 -4.86 2.49 8.82
CA ALA A 76 -3.61 2.16 9.50
C ALA A 76 -2.56 1.57 8.55
N ILE A 77 -2.96 0.78 7.54
CA ILE A 77 -2.09 0.30 6.47
C ILE A 77 -1.52 1.47 5.66
N ALA A 78 -2.35 2.46 5.31
CA ALA A 78 -1.93 3.64 4.57
C ALA A 78 -0.87 4.45 5.33
N GLU A 79 -1.09 4.68 6.62
CA GLU A 79 -0.16 5.38 7.50
C GLU A 79 1.19 4.65 7.63
N SER A 80 1.14 3.35 7.91
CA SER A 80 2.33 2.50 8.04
C SER A 80 3.12 2.40 6.73
N SER A 81 2.44 2.32 5.59
CA SER A 81 3.06 2.28 4.26
C SER A 81 3.74 3.61 3.91
N ALA A 82 3.13 4.75 4.28
CA ALA A 82 3.72 6.07 4.12
C ALA A 82 4.99 6.25 4.97
N GLU A 83 4.97 5.83 6.23
CA GLU A 83 6.16 5.83 7.10
C GLU A 83 7.28 4.97 6.51
N SER A 84 6.93 3.77 6.03
CA SER A 84 7.89 2.85 5.40
C SER A 84 8.49 3.42 4.12
N TYR A 85 7.69 4.06 3.27
CA TYR A 85 8.16 4.72 2.06
C TYR A 85 9.19 5.81 2.39
N ARG A 86 8.86 6.72 3.32
CA ARG A 86 9.77 7.79 3.75
C ARG A 86 11.07 7.25 4.32
N MET A 87 10.99 6.20 5.13
CA MET A 87 12.16 5.57 5.74
C MET A 87 13.09 4.92 4.73
N LEU A 88 12.53 4.25 3.69
CA LEU A 88 13.32 3.49 2.72
C LEU A 88 13.87 4.35 1.60
N THR A 89 13.13 5.39 1.17
CA THR A 89 13.51 6.21 0.01
C THR A 89 14.05 7.59 0.39
N GLY A 90 13.72 8.09 1.58
CA GLY A 90 14.00 9.46 1.98
C GLY A 90 13.07 10.51 1.34
N ASN A 91 12.14 10.09 0.50
CA ASN A 91 11.21 10.98 -0.22
C ASN A 91 9.87 11.14 0.53
N GLU A 92 9.13 12.20 0.20
CA GLU A 92 7.81 12.42 0.77
C GLU A 92 6.76 11.48 0.15
N PRO A 93 6.00 10.75 0.98
CA PRO A 93 4.93 9.88 0.50
C PRO A 93 3.74 10.68 -0.03
N ARG A 94 3.22 10.26 -1.16
CA ARG A 94 1.95 10.68 -1.76
C ARG A 94 1.07 9.47 -1.90
N VAL A 95 0.13 9.33 -0.96
CA VAL A 95 -0.64 8.10 -0.75
C VAL A 95 -1.95 8.13 -1.52
N ALA A 96 -2.15 7.19 -2.41
CA ALA A 96 -3.42 6.97 -3.10
C ALA A 96 -4.14 5.74 -2.53
N MET A 97 -5.36 5.94 -2.02
CA MET A 97 -6.26 4.87 -1.63
C MET A 97 -6.97 4.37 -2.88
N LEU A 98 -6.61 3.15 -3.31
CA LEU A 98 -7.07 2.61 -4.60
C LEU A 98 -8.47 2.00 -4.51
N SER A 99 -9.19 2.13 -5.62
CA SER A 99 -10.51 1.54 -5.84
C SER A 99 -10.76 1.36 -7.33
N HIS A 100 -11.78 0.60 -7.70
CA HIS A 100 -12.31 0.60 -9.07
C HIS A 100 -13.11 1.88 -9.41
N SER A 101 -13.33 2.77 -8.43
CA SER A 101 -13.97 4.07 -8.56
C SER A 101 -12.96 5.22 -8.41
N SER A 102 -13.22 6.36 -9.04
CA SER A 102 -12.54 7.63 -8.78
C SER A 102 -13.57 8.70 -8.47
N LYS A 103 -13.50 9.29 -7.27
CA LYS A 103 -14.33 10.42 -6.82
C LYS A 103 -15.83 10.23 -7.09
N GLY A 104 -16.37 9.06 -6.72
CA GLY A 104 -17.80 8.77 -6.81
C GLY A 104 -18.26 8.25 -8.18
N SER A 105 -17.35 7.83 -9.06
CA SER A 105 -17.71 7.31 -10.39
C SER A 105 -18.47 5.98 -10.34
N ALA A 106 -18.38 5.23 -9.25
CA ALA A 106 -19.13 4.00 -9.00
C ALA A 106 -19.68 3.97 -7.57
N LYS A 107 -20.71 3.16 -7.34
CA LYS A 107 -21.32 2.93 -6.01
C LYS A 107 -21.27 1.44 -5.70
N HIS A 108 -20.51 1.08 -4.68
CA HIS A 108 -20.37 -0.29 -4.18
C HIS A 108 -19.89 -0.26 -2.73
N ALA A 109 -20.16 -1.32 -1.97
CA ALA A 109 -19.70 -1.41 -0.57
C ALA A 109 -18.17 -1.29 -0.44
N ASP A 110 -17.41 -1.82 -1.42
CA ASP A 110 -15.96 -1.72 -1.42
C ASP A 110 -15.48 -0.28 -1.70
N VAL A 111 -16.23 0.50 -2.48
CA VAL A 111 -15.97 1.93 -2.67
C VAL A 111 -16.21 2.69 -1.36
N ASP A 112 -17.34 2.42 -0.69
CA ASP A 112 -17.69 3.06 0.58
C ASP A 112 -16.63 2.76 1.65
N LYS A 113 -16.10 1.52 1.67
CA LYS A 113 -14.97 1.12 2.53
C LYS A 113 -13.75 2.02 2.32
N VAL A 114 -13.36 2.25 1.07
CA VAL A 114 -12.17 3.07 0.74
C VAL A 114 -12.42 4.55 1.04
N VAL A 115 -13.61 5.06 0.76
CA VAL A 115 -14.00 6.45 1.09
C VAL A 115 -13.91 6.69 2.59
N GLU A 116 -14.46 5.78 3.40
CA GLU A 116 -14.41 5.89 4.86
C GLU A 116 -12.97 5.74 5.39
N ALA A 117 -12.19 4.81 4.87
CA ALA A 117 -10.77 4.68 5.21
C ALA A 117 -9.98 5.94 4.88
N THR A 118 -10.25 6.56 3.73
CA THR A 118 -9.61 7.82 3.33
C THR A 118 -9.95 8.97 4.30
N ARG A 119 -11.22 9.04 4.74
CA ARG A 119 -11.65 10.03 5.74
C ARG A 119 -10.92 9.84 7.06
N ILE A 120 -10.87 8.60 7.58
CA ILE A 120 -10.20 8.26 8.83
C ILE A 120 -8.71 8.60 8.76
N ALA A 121 -8.04 8.22 7.67
CA ALA A 121 -6.61 8.48 7.49
C ALA A 121 -6.28 9.98 7.42
N LYS A 122 -7.11 10.79 6.75
CA LYS A 122 -6.95 12.26 6.69
C LYS A 122 -7.18 12.92 8.06
N GLU A 123 -8.11 12.42 8.85
CA GLU A 123 -8.37 12.94 10.20
C GLU A 123 -7.23 12.59 11.16
N ALA A 124 -6.67 11.38 11.05
CA ALA A 124 -5.55 10.95 11.88
C ALA A 124 -4.24 11.68 11.54
N ASN A 125 -3.99 11.95 10.26
CA ASN A 125 -2.77 12.58 9.76
C ASN A 125 -3.08 13.68 8.74
N PRO A 126 -3.48 14.89 9.19
CA PRO A 126 -3.82 16.01 8.29
C PRO A 126 -2.68 16.48 7.39
N ASP A 127 -1.43 16.28 7.83
CA ASP A 127 -0.23 16.69 7.10
C ASP A 127 0.21 15.69 6.03
N LEU A 128 -0.31 14.45 6.06
CA LEU A 128 0.00 13.44 5.07
C LEU A 128 -0.69 13.75 3.75
N ALA A 129 0.09 13.80 2.67
CA ALA A 129 -0.45 13.88 1.31
C ALA A 129 -1.15 12.56 0.97
N LEU A 130 -2.43 12.44 1.30
CA LEU A 130 -3.27 11.25 1.11
C LEU A 130 -4.57 11.64 0.44
N ASP A 131 -4.99 10.86 -0.57
CA ASP A 131 -6.28 11.02 -1.23
C ASP A 131 -6.84 9.68 -1.75
N GLY A 132 -8.15 9.65 -1.98
CA GLY A 132 -8.96 8.52 -2.45
C GLY A 132 -10.43 8.90 -2.49
N GLU A 133 -11.30 8.07 -3.03
CA GLU A 133 -10.87 6.84 -3.72
C GLU A 133 -10.41 7.20 -5.14
N LEU A 134 -9.38 6.51 -5.63
CA LEU A 134 -8.79 6.72 -6.95
C LEU A 134 -8.58 5.38 -7.68
N GLN A 135 -8.84 5.36 -8.97
CA GLN A 135 -8.36 4.29 -9.84
C GLN A 135 -6.85 4.42 -10.03
N LEU A 136 -6.17 3.33 -10.35
CA LEU A 136 -4.72 3.30 -10.51
C LEU A 136 -4.22 4.30 -11.57
N ASP A 137 -4.88 4.37 -12.73
CA ASP A 137 -4.56 5.33 -13.78
C ASP A 137 -4.67 6.78 -13.31
N ALA A 138 -5.73 7.10 -12.56
CA ALA A 138 -5.93 8.42 -11.97
C ALA A 138 -4.90 8.73 -10.86
N ALA A 139 -4.41 7.71 -10.16
CA ALA A 139 -3.42 7.89 -9.10
C ALA A 139 -2.01 8.22 -9.62
N ILE A 140 -1.58 7.57 -10.73
CA ILE A 140 -0.20 7.64 -11.20
C ILE A 140 0.01 8.45 -12.49
N VAL A 141 -0.99 8.55 -13.38
CA VAL A 141 -0.87 9.25 -14.67
C VAL A 141 -1.34 10.69 -14.54
N PRO A 142 -0.46 11.70 -14.74
CA PRO A 142 -0.78 13.12 -14.51
C PRO A 142 -1.99 13.62 -15.30
N SER A 143 -2.10 13.26 -16.58
CA SER A 143 -3.22 13.69 -17.45
C SER A 143 -4.55 13.11 -17.01
N VAL A 144 -4.57 11.86 -16.55
CA VAL A 144 -5.76 11.18 -16.05
C VAL A 144 -6.16 11.73 -14.67
N GLY A 145 -5.16 11.93 -13.79
CA GLY A 145 -5.37 12.55 -12.48
C GLY A 145 -5.98 13.94 -12.59
N ALA A 146 -5.47 14.79 -13.48
CA ALA A 146 -6.00 16.13 -13.72
C ALA A 146 -7.45 16.11 -14.26
N SER A 147 -7.82 15.08 -15.03
CA SER A 147 -9.18 14.93 -15.57
C SER A 147 -10.17 14.39 -14.56
N LYS A 148 -9.79 13.32 -13.82
CA LYS A 148 -10.70 12.58 -12.92
C LYS A 148 -10.77 13.18 -11.50
N ALA A 149 -9.68 13.80 -11.05
CA ALA A 149 -9.57 14.37 -9.70
C ALA A 149 -8.75 15.68 -9.69
N PRO A 150 -9.25 16.76 -10.32
CA PRO A 150 -8.49 18.01 -10.51
C PRO A 150 -8.08 18.68 -9.19
N ASP A 151 -8.87 18.52 -8.14
CA ASP A 151 -8.62 19.13 -6.83
C ASP A 151 -7.68 18.28 -5.94
N SER A 152 -7.26 17.13 -6.42
CA SER A 152 -6.41 16.22 -5.65
C SER A 152 -4.93 16.63 -5.73
N LYS A 153 -4.27 16.68 -4.56
CA LYS A 153 -2.82 16.91 -4.47
C LYS A 153 -1.99 15.65 -4.75
N VAL A 154 -2.64 14.49 -4.83
CA VAL A 154 -2.02 13.16 -4.97
C VAL A 154 -2.25 12.56 -6.35
N ALA A 155 -3.43 12.77 -6.95
CA ALA A 155 -3.78 12.22 -8.25
C ALA A 155 -2.73 12.58 -9.33
N GLY A 156 -2.34 11.59 -10.10
CA GLY A 156 -1.30 11.69 -11.13
C GLY A 156 0.15 11.76 -10.61
N LYS A 157 0.37 11.64 -9.29
CA LYS A 157 1.69 11.79 -8.67
C LYS A 157 1.93 10.81 -7.52
N ALA A 158 1.03 9.84 -7.32
CA ALA A 158 1.14 8.89 -6.21
C ALA A 158 2.40 8.04 -6.32
N ASN A 159 3.03 7.78 -5.18
CA ASN A 159 4.18 6.89 -5.02
C ASN A 159 3.94 5.80 -3.95
N VAL A 160 2.84 5.94 -3.18
CA VAL A 160 2.36 4.92 -2.25
C VAL A 160 0.93 4.56 -2.65
N LEU A 161 0.71 3.29 -2.98
CA LEU A 161 -0.55 2.77 -3.50
C LEU A 161 -1.13 1.78 -2.50
N ILE A 162 -2.33 2.08 -1.98
CA ILE A 162 -3.01 1.26 -0.97
C ILE A 162 -4.16 0.51 -1.62
N PHE A 163 -4.08 -0.81 -1.55
CA PHE A 163 -5.07 -1.72 -2.12
C PHE A 163 -6.16 -2.04 -1.09
N PRO A 164 -7.44 -2.00 -1.48
CA PRO A 164 -8.55 -2.21 -0.56
C PRO A 164 -8.68 -3.65 -0.05
N ASP A 165 -8.14 -4.63 -0.80
CA ASP A 165 -8.17 -6.05 -0.52
C ASP A 165 -7.17 -6.81 -1.40
N LEU A 166 -7.03 -8.12 -1.14
CA LEU A 166 -6.14 -8.98 -1.92
C LEU A 166 -6.66 -9.24 -3.33
N ASP A 167 -7.97 -9.23 -3.55
CA ASP A 167 -8.54 -9.51 -4.87
C ASP A 167 -8.11 -8.45 -5.89
N LEU A 168 -8.13 -7.18 -5.49
CA LEU A 168 -7.64 -6.11 -6.34
C LEU A 168 -6.11 -6.15 -6.52
N SER A 169 -5.36 -6.51 -5.48
CA SER A 169 -3.90 -6.52 -5.50
C SER A 169 -3.32 -7.69 -6.31
N LEU A 170 -3.88 -8.88 -6.16
CA LEU A 170 -3.39 -10.09 -6.82
C LEU A 170 -3.72 -10.13 -8.31
N ILE A 171 -4.91 -9.70 -8.70
CA ILE A 171 -5.37 -9.77 -10.10
C ILE A 171 -4.60 -8.80 -11.01
N HIS A 172 -4.19 -7.64 -10.50
CA HIS A 172 -3.65 -6.58 -11.34
C HIS A 172 -2.13 -6.43 -11.28
N ILE A 173 -1.44 -6.93 -10.26
CA ILE A 173 -0.06 -6.53 -9.99
C ILE A 173 0.89 -7.69 -9.64
N SER A 174 0.46 -8.67 -8.87
CA SER A 174 1.36 -9.69 -8.33
C SER A 174 1.36 -11.03 -9.06
N GLU A 175 0.39 -11.26 -9.97
CA GLU A 175 0.43 -12.40 -10.88
C GLU A 175 1.02 -11.94 -12.23
N PRO A 176 2.31 -12.17 -12.48
CA PRO A 176 2.77 -12.14 -13.86
C PRO A 176 1.95 -13.19 -14.60
N THR A 177 1.22 -12.76 -15.64
CA THR A 177 0.57 -13.68 -16.55
C THR A 177 1.58 -14.77 -16.89
N ARG A 178 1.41 -15.96 -16.30
CA ARG A 178 2.12 -17.14 -16.73
C ARG A 178 1.67 -17.37 -18.17
N ARG A 179 2.42 -16.83 -19.11
CA ARG A 179 2.43 -17.37 -20.45
C ARG A 179 3.01 -18.77 -20.30
N THR A 180 2.14 -19.75 -20.11
CA THR A 180 2.53 -21.13 -20.41
C THR A 180 2.97 -21.11 -21.86
N PRO A 181 4.22 -21.45 -22.17
CA PRO A 181 4.58 -21.73 -23.55
C PRO A 181 3.71 -22.91 -23.99
N ILE A 182 2.94 -22.71 -25.02
CA ILE A 182 2.25 -23.76 -25.77
C ILE A 182 3.33 -24.58 -26.50
#